data_05f3ddf89ceab62f4bd0231b7fd9fce3
#
_entry.id   05f3ddf89ceab62f4bd0231b7fd9fce3
#
_cell.length_a   1.000
_cell.length_b   1.000
_cell.length_c   1.000
_cell.angle_alpha   90.00
_cell.angle_beta   90.00
_cell.angle_gamma   90.00
#
_symmetry.space_group_name_H-M   'P 1'
#
loop_
_entity.id
_entity.type
_entity.pdbx_description
1 polymer ?
#
loop_
_entity_poly.entity_id
_entity_poly.type
_entity_poly.pdbx_seq_one_letter_code
_entity_poly.pdbx_strand_id
1 'polypeptide(L)'
;MPKKYIVLDRDGVINVDLFDYVLKNEDFKFENGSLEAILKLCENNFEIIVATNQKCINLHMISAEGIDQINNFWIKQVKEKGGNILHVGVCPHRDEENCNCRKPKTGLLVDAEKKLNINLKGSYFIGDKLSDLECAISHGCKPILVKTGYGSRTYKSCYPKESMIFENLKSAVDWIVN
;
A
#
# COMPACT_ATOMS: atom_id res chain seq x y z
N MET A 1 -7.52 23.49 4.49
CA MET A 1 -6.26 22.98 5.03
C MET A 1 -5.47 22.32 3.88
N PRO A 2 -4.13 22.36 3.88
CA PRO A 2 -3.36 21.66 2.86
C PRO A 2 -3.68 20.16 2.90
N LYS A 3 -3.75 19.53 1.73
CA LYS A 3 -3.95 18.09 1.61
C LYS A 3 -2.75 17.35 2.18
N LYS A 4 -2.99 16.32 2.97
CA LYS A 4 -1.98 15.40 3.47
C LYS A 4 -2.01 14.13 2.62
N TYR A 5 -0.85 13.56 2.32
CA TYR A 5 -0.76 12.33 1.53
C TYR A 5 -0.25 11.19 2.40
N ILE A 6 -0.71 9.99 2.10
CA ILE A 6 -0.22 8.75 2.70
C ILE A 6 -0.15 7.66 1.64
N VAL A 7 0.91 6.85 1.70
CA VAL A 7 1.10 5.70 0.80
C VAL A 7 0.86 4.42 1.59
N LEU A 8 0.09 3.51 1.01
CA LEU A 8 -0.19 2.19 1.57
C LEU A 8 0.24 1.10 0.60
N ASP A 9 0.83 0.00 1.08
CA ASP A 9 0.81 -1.24 0.33
C ASP A 9 -0.60 -1.84 0.36
N ARG A 10 -0.89 -2.80 -0.51
CA ARG A 10 -2.20 -3.45 -0.60
C ARG A 10 -2.22 -4.73 0.23
N ASP A 11 -1.48 -5.76 -0.19
CA ASP A 11 -1.51 -7.09 0.42
C ASP A 11 -0.75 -7.10 1.74
N GLY A 12 -1.39 -7.52 2.81
CA GLY A 12 -0.85 -7.49 4.18
C GLY A 12 -1.04 -6.16 4.91
N VAL A 13 -1.59 -5.14 4.25
CA VAL A 13 -1.87 -3.81 4.83
C VAL A 13 -3.37 -3.48 4.72
N ILE A 14 -3.89 -3.39 3.50
CA ILE A 14 -5.31 -3.14 3.24
C ILE A 14 -6.11 -4.43 3.30
N ASN A 15 -5.61 -5.48 2.62
CA ASN A 15 -6.23 -6.80 2.64
C ASN A 15 -5.30 -7.85 3.24
N VAL A 16 -5.91 -8.93 3.71
CA VAL A 16 -5.20 -10.12 4.20
C VAL A 16 -4.25 -10.63 3.10
N ASP A 17 -2.97 -10.78 3.43
CA ASP A 17 -2.01 -11.43 2.54
C ASP A 17 -2.26 -12.94 2.59
N LEU A 18 -2.62 -13.54 1.46
CA LEU A 18 -2.86 -14.97 1.35
C LEU A 18 -1.55 -15.80 1.34
N PHE A 19 -0.39 -15.12 1.37
CA PHE A 19 0.94 -15.71 1.08
C PHE A 19 1.00 -16.36 -0.31
N ASP A 20 0.06 -15.98 -1.16
CA ASP A 20 -0.15 -16.29 -2.55
C ASP A 20 -0.75 -15.04 -3.23
N TYR A 21 -1.53 -15.17 -4.29
CA TYR A 21 -2.09 -14.04 -5.02
C TYR A 21 -3.61 -13.94 -4.84
N VAL A 22 -4.11 -12.71 -4.76
CA VAL A 22 -5.52 -12.41 -4.89
C VAL A 22 -5.84 -12.37 -6.39
N LEU A 23 -6.54 -13.39 -6.88
CA LEU A 23 -6.81 -13.58 -8.32
C LEU A 23 -8.28 -13.34 -8.70
N LYS A 24 -9.17 -13.17 -7.72
CA LYS A 24 -10.60 -12.89 -7.91
C LYS A 24 -11.15 -12.09 -6.75
N ASN A 25 -12.29 -11.46 -6.95
CA ASN A 25 -12.92 -10.57 -5.95
C ASN A 25 -13.20 -11.27 -4.62
N GLU A 26 -13.59 -12.55 -4.65
CA GLU A 26 -13.94 -13.35 -3.47
C GLU A 26 -12.74 -13.65 -2.57
N ASP A 27 -11.53 -13.58 -3.14
CA ASP A 27 -10.28 -13.80 -2.40
C ASP A 27 -9.85 -12.53 -1.64
N PHE A 28 -10.36 -11.35 -2.04
CA PHE A 28 -10.05 -10.10 -1.38
C PHE A 28 -10.83 -9.98 -0.07
N LYS A 29 -10.12 -9.92 1.04
CA LYS A 29 -10.69 -9.68 2.38
C LYS A 29 -9.91 -8.57 3.05
N PHE A 30 -10.58 -7.53 3.51
CA PHE A 30 -9.92 -6.49 4.30
C PHE A 30 -9.22 -7.08 5.52
N GLU A 31 -8.01 -6.60 5.82
CA GLU A 31 -7.38 -6.84 7.11
C GLU A 31 -8.24 -6.26 8.22
N ASN A 32 -8.17 -6.87 9.40
CA ASN A 32 -8.99 -6.45 10.53
C ASN A 32 -8.73 -4.97 10.89
N GLY A 33 -9.77 -4.16 10.81
CA GLY A 33 -9.72 -2.71 11.08
C GLY A 33 -9.12 -1.86 9.94
N SER A 34 -8.75 -2.45 8.78
CA SER A 34 -8.14 -1.68 7.70
C SER A 34 -9.13 -0.76 7.00
N LEU A 35 -10.37 -1.21 6.81
CA LEU A 35 -11.42 -0.37 6.22
C LEU A 35 -11.71 0.84 7.12
N GLU A 36 -11.89 0.63 8.41
CA GLU A 36 -12.08 1.71 9.39
C GLU A 36 -10.90 2.68 9.41
N ALA A 37 -9.67 2.17 9.31
CA ALA A 37 -8.47 3.00 9.23
C ALA A 37 -8.45 3.87 7.97
N ILE A 38 -8.83 3.33 6.81
CA ILE A 38 -8.96 4.08 5.56
C ILE A 38 -9.99 5.20 5.72
N LEU A 39 -11.17 4.92 6.28
CA LEU A 39 -12.20 5.92 6.53
C LEU A 39 -11.69 7.03 7.45
N LYS A 40 -11.02 6.67 8.55
CA LYS A 40 -10.43 7.62 9.51
C LYS A 40 -9.37 8.51 8.87
N LEU A 41 -8.55 7.98 7.96
CA LEU A 41 -7.61 8.79 7.17
C LEU A 41 -8.34 9.83 6.33
N CYS A 42 -9.39 9.43 5.60
CA CYS A 42 -10.18 10.33 4.77
C CYS A 42 -10.86 11.43 5.60
N GLU A 43 -11.44 11.09 6.77
CA GLU A 43 -12.02 12.04 7.71
C GLU A 43 -11.00 13.08 8.23
N ASN A 44 -9.72 12.70 8.30
CA ASN A 44 -8.62 13.58 8.72
C ASN A 44 -7.85 14.24 7.56
N ASN A 45 -8.50 14.35 6.38
CA ASN A 45 -8.00 15.01 5.17
C ASN A 45 -6.73 14.38 4.58
N PHE A 46 -6.52 13.08 4.77
CA PHE A 46 -5.49 12.34 4.05
C PHE A 46 -6.02 11.85 2.70
N GLU A 47 -5.23 12.10 1.66
CA GLU A 47 -5.41 11.50 0.33
C GLU A 47 -4.54 10.24 0.24
N ILE A 48 -5.17 9.11 -0.08
CA ILE A 48 -4.55 7.79 -0.02
C ILE A 48 -4.06 7.36 -1.39
N ILE A 49 -2.78 7.05 -1.48
CA ILE A 49 -2.14 6.44 -2.65
C ILE A 49 -1.79 4.99 -2.29
N VAL A 50 -2.12 4.06 -3.17
CA VAL A 50 -1.74 2.65 -3.01
C VAL A 50 -0.63 2.32 -3.99
N ALA A 51 0.43 1.66 -3.50
CA ALA A 51 1.56 1.20 -4.32
C ALA A 51 1.79 -0.29 -4.08
N THR A 52 1.44 -1.13 -5.06
CA THR A 52 1.46 -2.59 -4.90
C THR A 52 2.25 -3.31 -5.98
N ASN A 53 3.00 -4.34 -5.57
CA ASN A 53 3.72 -5.25 -6.46
C ASN A 53 2.84 -6.45 -6.80
N GLN A 54 2.44 -6.60 -8.07
CA GLN A 54 1.52 -7.64 -8.56
C GLN A 54 2.15 -8.46 -9.70
N LYS A 55 3.23 -9.18 -9.39
CA LYS A 55 3.94 -10.01 -10.39
C LYS A 55 3.11 -11.15 -10.98
N CYS A 56 1.95 -11.46 -10.39
CA CYS A 56 0.99 -12.42 -10.93
C CYS A 56 0.55 -12.07 -12.36
N ILE A 57 0.61 -10.79 -12.74
CA ILE A 57 0.32 -10.34 -14.12
C ILE A 57 1.37 -10.93 -15.08
N ASN A 58 2.66 -10.69 -14.84
CA ASN A 58 3.73 -11.19 -15.71
C ASN A 58 4.05 -12.69 -15.49
N LEU A 59 3.45 -13.30 -14.49
CA LEU A 59 3.36 -14.76 -14.35
C LEU A 59 2.17 -15.36 -15.12
N HIS A 60 1.39 -14.53 -15.82
CA HIS A 60 0.20 -14.92 -16.59
C HIS A 60 -0.88 -15.64 -15.78
N MET A 61 -0.96 -15.37 -14.46
CA MET A 61 -1.98 -15.92 -13.57
C MET A 61 -3.28 -15.12 -13.63
N ILE A 62 -3.17 -13.83 -13.95
CA ILE A 62 -4.28 -12.90 -14.11
C ILE A 62 -3.85 -11.79 -15.09
N SER A 63 -4.80 -11.21 -15.82
CA SER A 63 -4.50 -10.06 -16.68
C SER A 63 -4.43 -8.75 -15.88
N ALA A 64 -3.88 -7.70 -16.47
CA ALA A 64 -3.88 -6.36 -15.87
C ALA A 64 -5.30 -5.88 -15.58
N GLU A 65 -6.23 -6.11 -16.52
CA GLU A 65 -7.65 -5.79 -16.38
C GLU A 65 -8.29 -6.57 -15.23
N GLY A 66 -7.85 -7.82 -14.99
CA GLY A 66 -8.31 -8.62 -13.85
C GLY A 66 -7.88 -8.02 -12.51
N ILE A 67 -6.64 -7.53 -12.41
CA ILE A 67 -6.18 -6.78 -11.22
C ILE A 67 -6.95 -5.47 -11.06
N ASP A 68 -7.24 -4.76 -12.15
CA ASP A 68 -8.05 -3.54 -12.11
C ASP A 68 -9.48 -3.82 -11.63
N GLN A 69 -10.08 -4.95 -12.03
CA GLN A 69 -11.39 -5.38 -11.55
C GLN A 69 -11.38 -5.64 -10.03
N ILE A 70 -10.36 -6.33 -9.51
CA ILE A 70 -10.19 -6.55 -8.06
C ILE A 70 -9.99 -5.21 -7.34
N ASN A 71 -9.17 -4.33 -7.87
CA ASN A 71 -8.96 -3.00 -7.27
C ASN A 71 -10.26 -2.18 -7.27
N ASN A 72 -11.01 -2.18 -8.35
CA ASN A 72 -12.30 -1.49 -8.42
C ASN A 72 -13.32 -2.07 -7.44
N PHE A 73 -13.32 -3.40 -7.23
CA PHE A 73 -14.20 -4.07 -6.29
C PHE A 73 -14.02 -3.58 -4.85
N TRP A 74 -12.80 -3.56 -4.33
CA TRP A 74 -12.59 -3.12 -2.95
C TRP A 74 -12.65 -1.60 -2.79
N ILE A 75 -12.23 -0.83 -3.80
CA ILE A 75 -12.37 0.64 -3.81
C ILE A 75 -13.85 1.04 -3.77
N LYS A 76 -14.72 0.31 -4.47
CA LYS A 76 -16.16 0.53 -4.40
C LYS A 76 -16.68 0.38 -2.96
N GLN A 77 -16.26 -0.66 -2.23
CA GLN A 77 -16.64 -0.85 -0.84
C GLN A 77 -16.16 0.30 0.07
N VAL A 78 -14.92 0.80 -0.14
CA VAL A 78 -14.41 1.99 0.55
C VAL A 78 -15.31 3.20 0.27
N LYS A 79 -15.67 3.44 -0.99
CA LYS A 79 -16.54 4.56 -1.40
C LYS A 79 -17.95 4.47 -0.83
N GLU A 80 -18.55 3.28 -0.81
CA GLU A 80 -19.88 3.03 -0.22
C GLU A 80 -19.92 3.35 1.28
N LYS A 81 -18.76 3.31 1.96
CA LYS A 81 -18.60 3.70 3.37
C LYS A 81 -18.18 5.15 3.57
N GLY A 82 -18.08 5.95 2.50
CA GLY A 82 -17.71 7.37 2.56
C GLY A 82 -16.21 7.65 2.46
N GLY A 83 -15.37 6.63 2.22
CA GLY A 83 -13.93 6.81 2.00
C GLY A 83 -13.58 7.07 0.54
N ASN A 84 -12.31 7.32 0.30
CA ASN A 84 -11.77 7.50 -1.06
C ASN A 84 -10.32 7.01 -1.15
N ILE A 85 -9.99 6.44 -2.30
CA ILE A 85 -8.62 6.13 -2.72
C ILE A 85 -8.30 7.02 -3.91
N LEU A 86 -7.25 7.84 -3.76
CA LEU A 86 -6.89 8.81 -4.80
C LEU A 86 -6.23 8.13 -6.00
N HIS A 87 -5.37 7.14 -5.77
CA HIS A 87 -4.62 6.45 -6.83
C HIS A 87 -4.20 5.06 -6.40
N VAL A 88 -4.15 4.14 -7.36
CA VAL A 88 -3.54 2.81 -7.19
C VAL A 88 -2.47 2.62 -8.26
N GLY A 89 -1.21 2.54 -7.84
CA GLY A 89 -0.08 2.16 -8.68
C GLY A 89 0.19 0.66 -8.57
N VAL A 90 0.26 -0.02 -9.70
CA VAL A 90 0.49 -1.46 -9.80
C VAL A 90 1.77 -1.73 -10.57
N CYS A 91 2.68 -2.51 -9.99
CA CYS A 91 3.84 -3.04 -10.71
C CYS A 91 3.57 -4.49 -11.13
N PRO A 92 3.49 -4.80 -12.44
CA PRO A 92 3.24 -6.16 -12.93
C PRO A 92 4.49 -7.03 -13.00
N HIS A 93 5.67 -6.43 -12.86
CA HIS A 93 6.95 -7.06 -13.20
C HIS A 93 7.41 -8.05 -12.13
N ARG A 94 8.13 -9.08 -12.58
CA ARG A 94 8.87 -10.03 -11.74
C ARG A 94 10.18 -9.40 -11.27
N ASP A 95 10.82 -10.02 -10.28
CA ASP A 95 12.06 -9.49 -9.68
C ASP A 95 13.20 -9.41 -10.70
N GLU A 96 13.33 -10.44 -11.55
CA GLU A 96 14.36 -10.57 -12.59
C GLU A 96 14.20 -9.61 -13.78
N GLU A 97 13.03 -9.00 -13.97
CA GLU A 97 12.79 -8.04 -15.07
C GLU A 97 13.40 -6.67 -14.81
N ASN A 98 13.94 -6.44 -13.62
CA ASN A 98 14.69 -5.26 -13.23
C ASN A 98 14.06 -3.92 -13.65
N CYS A 99 12.72 -3.81 -13.60
CA CYS A 99 11.97 -2.59 -13.93
C CYS A 99 12.26 -1.47 -12.90
N ASN A 100 11.81 -0.26 -13.19
CA ASN A 100 11.97 0.89 -12.29
C ASN A 100 10.79 1.06 -11.31
N CYS A 101 9.65 0.36 -11.51
CA CYS A 101 8.46 0.55 -10.70
C CYS A 101 8.33 -0.41 -9.51
N ARG A 102 8.93 -1.62 -9.58
CA ARG A 102 8.83 -2.61 -8.51
C ARG A 102 9.53 -2.15 -7.23
N LYS A 103 8.80 -2.08 -6.11
CA LYS A 103 9.39 -1.85 -4.80
C LYS A 103 10.48 -2.90 -4.51
N PRO A 104 11.67 -2.53 -4.02
CA PRO A 104 11.99 -1.28 -3.33
C PRO A 104 12.29 -0.05 -4.21
N LYS A 105 12.23 -0.14 -5.55
CA LYS A 105 12.39 1.04 -6.39
C LYS A 105 11.17 1.96 -6.30
N THR A 106 11.36 3.24 -6.57
CA THR A 106 10.39 4.31 -6.28
C THR A 106 9.47 4.66 -7.44
N GLY A 107 9.55 3.93 -8.56
CA GLY A 107 8.85 4.32 -9.79
C GLY A 107 7.34 4.46 -9.65
N LEU A 108 6.68 3.63 -8.83
CA LEU A 108 5.23 3.77 -8.57
C LEU A 108 4.90 5.10 -7.90
N LEU A 109 5.74 5.58 -6.97
CA LEU A 109 5.55 6.85 -6.28
C LEU A 109 5.83 8.03 -7.22
N VAL A 110 6.91 7.94 -8.00
CA VAL A 110 7.27 8.95 -9.01
C VAL A 110 6.15 9.09 -10.05
N ASP A 111 5.58 7.98 -10.50
CA ASP A 111 4.46 8.01 -11.45
C ASP A 111 3.19 8.62 -10.85
N ALA A 112 2.89 8.30 -9.59
CA ALA A 112 1.78 8.91 -8.87
C ALA A 112 1.96 10.43 -8.71
N GLU A 113 3.15 10.88 -8.32
CA GLU A 113 3.47 12.32 -8.22
C GLU A 113 3.27 13.05 -9.55
N LYS A 114 3.75 12.48 -10.65
CA LYS A 114 3.60 13.06 -11.99
C LYS A 114 2.14 13.11 -12.43
N LYS A 115 1.40 11.99 -12.26
CA LYS A 115 0.00 11.91 -12.70
C LYS A 115 -0.93 12.83 -11.92
N LEU A 116 -0.66 13.00 -10.64
CA LEU A 116 -1.53 13.76 -9.74
C LEU A 116 -1.05 15.18 -9.48
N ASN A 117 0.14 15.53 -9.96
CA ASN A 117 0.83 16.80 -9.67
C ASN A 117 0.92 17.07 -8.15
N ILE A 118 1.47 16.10 -7.42
CA ILE A 118 1.63 16.13 -5.95
C ILE A 118 3.07 15.85 -5.56
N ASN A 119 3.39 16.02 -4.27
CA ASN A 119 4.68 15.64 -3.69
C ASN A 119 4.44 14.71 -2.49
N LEU A 120 5.05 13.54 -2.52
CA LEU A 120 4.93 12.52 -1.47
C LEU A 120 6.08 12.56 -0.46
N LYS A 121 7.10 13.37 -0.67
CA LYS A 121 8.22 13.49 0.30
C LYS A 121 7.72 13.94 1.67
N GLY A 122 8.18 13.25 2.71
CA GLY A 122 7.74 13.48 4.08
C GLY A 122 6.40 12.84 4.45
N SER A 123 5.65 12.27 3.49
CA SER A 123 4.44 11.49 3.74
C SER A 123 4.78 10.15 4.42
N TYR A 124 3.84 9.56 5.15
CA TYR A 124 4.00 8.20 5.65
C TYR A 124 3.82 7.18 4.53
N PHE A 125 4.62 6.14 4.55
CA PHE A 125 4.41 4.95 3.72
C PHE A 125 4.29 3.72 4.63
N ILE A 126 3.14 3.08 4.62
CA ILE A 126 2.81 1.93 5.46
C ILE A 126 2.89 0.66 4.61
N GLY A 127 3.73 -0.28 5.04
CA GLY A 127 3.93 -1.56 4.39
C GLY A 127 4.19 -2.70 5.38
N ASP A 128 4.20 -3.93 4.92
CA ASP A 128 4.48 -5.13 5.70
C ASP A 128 5.82 -5.79 5.32
N LYS A 129 6.42 -5.36 4.18
CA LYS A 129 7.65 -5.94 3.64
C LYS A 129 8.83 -4.97 3.70
N LEU A 130 10.04 -5.51 3.79
CA LEU A 130 11.26 -4.73 3.73
C LEU A 130 11.30 -3.82 2.48
N SER A 131 10.84 -4.32 1.34
CA SER A 131 10.79 -3.57 0.08
C SER A 131 9.93 -2.30 0.14
N ASP A 132 8.90 -2.26 1.01
CA ASP A 132 8.06 -1.08 1.22
C ASP A 132 8.82 -0.01 1.99
N LEU A 133 9.52 -0.44 3.06
CA LEU A 133 10.29 0.45 3.92
C LEU A 133 11.48 1.06 3.16
N GLU A 134 12.20 0.24 2.39
CA GLU A 134 13.31 0.70 1.55
C GLU A 134 12.81 1.66 0.44
N CYS A 135 11.65 1.36 -0.17
CA CYS A 135 11.01 2.26 -1.13
C CYS A 135 10.63 3.59 -0.48
N ALA A 136 10.04 3.55 0.72
CA ALA A 136 9.69 4.74 1.48
C ALA A 136 10.90 5.64 1.71
N ILE A 137 11.97 5.09 2.25
CA ILE A 137 13.22 5.82 2.55
C ILE A 137 13.84 6.39 1.28
N SER A 138 13.96 5.56 0.24
CA SER A 138 14.57 5.97 -1.04
C SER A 138 13.80 7.10 -1.72
N HIS A 139 12.48 7.20 -1.48
CA HIS A 139 11.64 8.28 -2.00
C HIS A 139 11.61 9.52 -1.10
N GLY A 140 12.07 9.40 0.14
CA GLY A 140 11.98 10.46 1.15
C GLY A 140 10.66 10.45 1.92
N CYS A 141 9.95 9.34 1.94
CA CYS A 141 8.80 9.08 2.81
C CYS A 141 9.25 8.57 4.18
N LYS A 142 8.35 8.64 5.16
CA LYS A 142 8.54 8.10 6.52
C LYS A 142 8.05 6.65 6.56
N PRO A 143 8.93 5.66 6.77
CA PRO A 143 8.56 4.25 6.73
C PRO A 143 7.77 3.84 7.99
N ILE A 144 6.68 3.11 7.79
CA ILE A 144 5.91 2.46 8.84
C ILE A 144 5.77 0.98 8.49
N LEU A 145 6.20 0.11 9.41
CA LEU A 145 5.99 -1.33 9.33
C LEU A 145 4.75 -1.72 10.14
N VAL A 146 3.82 -2.43 9.51
CA VAL A 146 2.74 -3.13 10.22
C VAL A 146 3.05 -4.62 10.30
N LYS A 147 2.67 -5.28 11.40
CA LYS A 147 2.99 -6.70 11.65
C LYS A 147 2.02 -7.68 10.99
N THR A 148 0.97 -7.20 10.33
CA THR A 148 0.10 -8.00 9.47
C THR A 148 0.86 -8.54 8.26
N GLY A 149 0.30 -9.45 7.51
CA GLY A 149 0.91 -10.05 6.34
C GLY A 149 2.31 -10.65 6.61
N TYR A 150 3.32 -10.20 5.90
CA TYR A 150 4.72 -10.56 6.13
C TYR A 150 5.37 -9.77 7.28
N GLY A 151 4.72 -8.74 7.81
CA GLY A 151 5.33 -7.76 8.70
C GLY A 151 5.92 -8.35 9.98
N SER A 152 5.32 -9.38 10.56
CA SER A 152 5.92 -10.10 11.71
C SER A 152 7.23 -10.81 11.35
N ARG A 153 7.39 -11.29 10.11
CA ARG A 153 8.64 -11.87 9.61
C ARG A 153 9.68 -10.78 9.35
N THR A 154 9.27 -9.69 8.69
CA THR A 154 10.10 -8.51 8.46
C THR A 154 10.64 -7.95 9.77
N TYR A 155 9.79 -7.78 10.79
CA TYR A 155 10.17 -7.31 12.12
C TYR A 155 11.24 -8.19 12.79
N LYS A 156 11.13 -9.52 12.65
CA LYS A 156 12.07 -10.48 13.27
C LYS A 156 13.38 -10.64 12.48
N SER A 157 13.41 -10.28 11.19
CA SER A 157 14.59 -10.43 10.34
C SER A 157 15.46 -9.18 10.35
N CYS A 158 15.13 -8.22 9.53
CA CYS A 158 15.86 -6.96 9.39
C CYS A 158 14.92 -5.91 8.83
N TYR A 159 14.95 -4.71 9.41
CA TYR A 159 14.23 -3.54 8.90
C TYR A 159 15.01 -2.25 9.24
N PRO A 160 14.83 -1.16 8.50
CA PRO A 160 15.48 0.11 8.78
C PRO A 160 15.10 0.66 10.16
N LYS A 161 16.09 1.09 10.95
CA LYS A 161 15.90 1.55 12.35
C LYS A 161 14.99 2.78 12.48
N GLU A 162 14.91 3.60 11.44
CA GLU A 162 14.01 4.76 11.36
C GLU A 162 12.53 4.39 11.15
N SER A 163 12.22 3.10 10.94
CA SER A 163 10.85 2.65 10.76
C SER A 163 10.07 2.66 12.06
N MET A 164 8.87 3.22 12.06
CA MET A 164 7.91 3.07 13.15
C MET A 164 7.19 1.73 13.00
N ILE A 165 6.85 1.08 14.11
CA ILE A 165 6.32 -0.28 14.12
C ILE A 165 4.94 -0.27 14.78
N PHE A 166 3.94 -0.87 14.09
CA PHE A 166 2.59 -1.03 14.62
C PHE A 166 2.06 -2.45 14.37
N GLU A 167 1.05 -2.86 15.13
CA GLU A 167 0.46 -4.19 14.99
C GLU A 167 -0.29 -4.35 13.66
N ASN A 168 -0.99 -3.30 13.22
CA ASN A 168 -1.81 -3.28 11.99
C ASN A 168 -2.02 -1.85 11.49
N LEU A 169 -2.68 -1.71 10.33
CA LEU A 169 -2.99 -0.41 9.75
C LEU A 169 -3.79 0.49 10.71
N LYS A 170 -4.77 -0.10 11.43
CA LYS A 170 -5.61 0.66 12.37
C LYS A 170 -4.77 1.33 13.45
N SER A 171 -3.88 0.60 14.09
CA SER A 171 -3.02 1.16 15.17
C SER A 171 -2.04 2.23 14.63
N ALA A 172 -1.53 2.06 13.40
CA ALA A 172 -0.70 3.06 12.75
C ALA A 172 -1.48 4.35 12.48
N VAL A 173 -2.69 4.23 11.92
CA VAL A 173 -3.55 5.36 11.62
C VAL A 173 -4.03 6.07 12.89
N ASP A 174 -4.40 5.33 13.93
CA ASP A 174 -4.78 5.90 15.23
C ASP A 174 -3.65 6.79 15.78
N TRP A 175 -2.41 6.39 15.61
CA TRP A 175 -1.24 7.20 16.01
C TRP A 175 -1.00 8.41 15.09
N ILE A 176 -1.21 8.28 13.76
CA ILE A 176 -0.95 9.35 12.78
C ILE A 176 -1.91 10.53 12.95
N VAL A 177 -3.17 10.26 13.35
CA VAL A 177 -4.23 11.28 13.40
C VAL A 177 -4.46 11.88 14.78
N ASN A 178 -3.84 11.32 15.83
CA ASN A 178 -3.85 11.88 17.18
C ASN A 178 -2.70 12.84 17.38
#